data_9e828860343832d2d5190239a8df89ac
#
_entry.id   9e828860343832d2d5190239a8df89ac
#
_cell.length_a   1.000
_cell.length_b   1.000
_cell.length_c   1.000
_cell.angle_alpha   90.00
_cell.angle_beta   90.00
_cell.angle_gamma   90.00
#
_symmetry.space_group_name_H-M   'P 1'
#
loop_
_entity.id
_entity.type
_entity.pdbx_description
1 polymer ?
#
loop_
_entity_poly.entity_id
_entity_poly.type
_entity_poly.pdbx_seq_one_letter_code
_entity_poly.pdbx_strand_id
1 'polypeptide(L)'
;MTRLPSQHLADLSRDRRFLIRTSLSIVVMSTVLSFILAAFVPRKLGELIGQFPKQNLEVLHQATSRQDPQSLNDWVFWIRFNHPVSSPATSLDFRDFLRAEHGAIPEDGNSPFQKHPLLKSFYEGVQSDDRKESIEQLKSISESLRYRNEFLGDLYILDKDYAAATNFYSREARQFPESSYAQRSAVIAALRNDDTTAARFLLDQSAISDRFNDYDLMNLQADARAWIPLLKSTFKYEKAQLLSFFIIPAAFTGLIWYLILTNFWRFDRTRLIASLFAVALGVLSANLTLYAVMIQERAFGFTHIPSSSQVSQAIYFVAGVGLREETIKLACFIPIAIWCARRKNDLEALILAALVGLGFAAMENISYFRTGLIQQSGLTRLLTANPLHFTLTGLVGYYGYRMIVRKFHGMEEFLATFILAVLFHGAYDAVIMIPEWADWSILTFILMALLVYRYFDPLRGLMDIQQQRKRLSPLGIFIMGSVAIACIVMMVSAPFLGFHYALAGFAEAVGSILPLAFAYISRFRDL
;
A
#
# COMPACT_ATOMS: atom_id res chain seq x y z
N MET A 1 24.51 -43.66 21.85
CA MET A 1 24.39 -42.21 22.10
C MET A 1 23.23 -41.69 21.27
N THR A 2 22.09 -41.41 21.85
CA THR A 2 20.95 -40.78 21.17
C THR A 2 21.33 -39.36 20.84
N ARG A 3 21.40 -39.02 19.54
CA ARG A 3 21.62 -37.63 19.07
C ARG A 3 20.52 -36.74 19.64
N LEU A 4 20.89 -35.54 20.14
CA LEU A 4 19.90 -34.55 20.57
C LEU A 4 19.00 -34.21 19.38
N PRO A 5 17.67 -34.00 19.56
CA PRO A 5 16.74 -33.69 18.46
C PRO A 5 17.22 -32.52 17.57
N SER A 6 17.90 -31.52 18.14
CA SER A 6 18.48 -30.38 17.42
C SER A 6 19.62 -30.75 16.46
N GLN A 7 20.43 -31.78 16.82
CA GLN A 7 21.50 -32.24 15.92
C GLN A 7 20.94 -33.03 14.73
N HIS A 8 19.90 -33.84 14.98
CA HIS A 8 19.24 -34.58 13.91
C HIS A 8 18.61 -33.62 12.86
N LEU A 9 17.94 -32.56 13.30
CA LEU A 9 17.39 -31.54 12.39
C LEU A 9 18.49 -30.79 11.64
N ALA A 10 19.62 -30.50 12.27
CA ALA A 10 20.75 -29.88 11.58
C ALA A 10 21.34 -30.77 10.49
N ASP A 11 21.43 -32.09 10.74
CA ASP A 11 21.89 -33.06 9.74
C ASP A 11 20.90 -33.19 8.58
N LEU A 12 19.59 -33.28 8.84
CA LEU A 12 18.54 -33.33 7.83
C LEU A 12 18.55 -32.09 6.95
N SER A 13 18.78 -30.89 7.53
CA SER A 13 18.83 -29.63 6.78
C SER A 13 19.99 -29.55 5.76
N ARG A 14 20.95 -30.47 5.85
CA ARG A 14 22.08 -30.63 4.91
C ARG A 14 21.94 -31.81 3.98
N ASP A 15 21.02 -32.73 4.25
CA ASP A 15 20.80 -33.90 3.40
C ASP A 15 20.05 -33.52 2.13
N ARG A 16 20.77 -33.50 1.01
CA ARG A 16 20.20 -33.14 -0.31
C ARG A 16 19.03 -34.06 -0.71
N ARG A 17 19.10 -35.36 -0.39
CA ARG A 17 18.02 -36.30 -0.73
C ARG A 17 16.77 -35.99 0.08
N PHE A 18 16.94 -35.68 1.36
CA PHE A 18 15.84 -35.25 2.22
C PHE A 18 15.22 -33.94 1.71
N LEU A 19 16.03 -32.91 1.43
CA LEU A 19 15.56 -31.62 0.93
C LEU A 19 14.79 -31.77 -0.38
N ILE A 20 15.32 -32.51 -1.35
CA ILE A 20 14.66 -32.72 -2.66
C ILE A 20 13.34 -33.48 -2.48
N ARG A 21 13.34 -34.60 -1.74
CA ARG A 21 12.12 -35.40 -1.54
C ARG A 21 11.04 -34.61 -0.82
N THR A 22 11.40 -33.91 0.25
CA THR A 22 10.45 -33.12 1.03
C THR A 22 9.90 -31.92 0.22
N SER A 23 10.76 -31.21 -0.50
CA SER A 23 10.34 -30.13 -1.42
C SER A 23 9.37 -30.64 -2.48
N LEU A 24 9.67 -31.76 -3.13
CA LEU A 24 8.80 -32.35 -4.14
C LEU A 24 7.45 -32.78 -3.53
N SER A 25 7.48 -33.40 -2.35
CA SER A 25 6.24 -33.79 -1.66
C SER A 25 5.37 -32.58 -1.31
N ILE A 26 5.97 -31.48 -0.82
CA ILE A 26 5.25 -30.23 -0.53
C ILE A 26 4.63 -29.66 -1.82
N VAL A 27 5.38 -29.60 -2.91
CA VAL A 27 4.88 -29.10 -4.21
C VAL A 27 3.71 -29.94 -4.71
N VAL A 28 3.84 -31.28 -4.72
CA VAL A 28 2.79 -32.18 -5.18
C VAL A 28 1.52 -32.03 -4.31
N MET A 29 1.66 -32.07 -2.99
CA MET A 29 0.54 -31.90 -2.07
C MET A 29 -0.15 -30.54 -2.25
N SER A 30 0.62 -29.47 -2.36
CA SER A 30 0.10 -28.12 -2.56
C SER A 30 -0.59 -27.96 -3.92
N THR A 31 -0.07 -28.59 -4.97
CA THR A 31 -0.70 -28.60 -6.30
C THR A 31 -2.06 -29.29 -6.25
N VAL A 32 -2.13 -30.48 -5.64
CA VAL A 32 -3.39 -31.21 -5.47
C VAL A 32 -4.39 -30.40 -4.64
N LEU A 33 -3.93 -29.82 -3.53
CA LEU A 33 -4.79 -28.99 -2.66
C LEU A 33 -5.26 -27.73 -3.38
N SER A 34 -4.40 -27.07 -4.16
CA SER A 34 -4.77 -25.90 -4.97
C SER A 34 -5.83 -26.25 -6.03
N PHE A 35 -5.70 -27.40 -6.66
CA PHE A 35 -6.72 -27.90 -7.59
C PHE A 35 -8.06 -28.14 -6.89
N ILE A 36 -8.06 -28.79 -5.71
CA ILE A 36 -9.25 -29.01 -4.90
C ILE A 36 -9.86 -27.67 -4.48
N LEU A 37 -9.07 -26.75 -3.96
CA LEU A 37 -9.56 -25.42 -3.53
C LEU A 37 -10.17 -24.65 -4.71
N ALA A 38 -9.55 -24.67 -5.88
CA ALA A 38 -10.08 -24.03 -7.08
C ALA A 38 -11.38 -24.66 -7.59
N ALA A 39 -11.55 -25.97 -7.38
CA ALA A 39 -12.74 -26.72 -7.84
C ALA A 39 -13.94 -26.60 -6.86
N PHE A 40 -13.67 -26.57 -5.57
CA PHE A 40 -14.71 -26.67 -4.53
C PHE A 40 -15.02 -25.36 -3.79
N VAL A 41 -14.13 -24.38 -3.81
CA VAL A 41 -14.42 -23.05 -3.24
C VAL A 41 -15.24 -22.28 -4.27
N PRO A 42 -16.49 -21.88 -3.97
CA PRO A 42 -17.32 -21.14 -4.90
C PRO A 42 -16.62 -19.84 -5.35
N ARG A 43 -16.57 -19.59 -6.66
CA ARG A 43 -16.05 -18.33 -7.23
C ARG A 43 -16.68 -17.07 -6.62
N LYS A 44 -17.88 -17.18 -6.06
CA LYS A 44 -18.56 -16.13 -5.29
C LYS A 44 -17.73 -15.58 -4.13
N LEU A 45 -16.83 -16.34 -3.53
CA LEU A 45 -15.96 -15.85 -2.46
C LEU A 45 -14.84 -14.96 -3.02
N GLY A 46 -14.31 -15.28 -4.21
CA GLY A 46 -13.36 -14.44 -4.93
C GLY A 46 -13.98 -13.13 -5.42
N GLU A 47 -15.23 -13.20 -5.88
CA GLU A 47 -16.05 -12.04 -6.22
C GLU A 47 -16.33 -11.18 -4.99
N LEU A 48 -16.58 -11.80 -3.81
CA LEU A 48 -16.82 -11.09 -2.56
C LEU A 48 -15.58 -10.33 -2.04
N ILE A 49 -14.39 -10.85 -2.24
CA ILE A 49 -13.13 -10.28 -1.69
C ILE A 49 -12.43 -9.35 -2.69
N GLY A 50 -12.52 -9.62 -4.01
CA GLY A 50 -11.82 -8.86 -5.05
C GLY A 50 -12.65 -7.78 -5.77
N GLN A 51 -13.98 -7.87 -5.72
CA GLN A 51 -14.88 -6.98 -6.46
C GLN A 51 -15.79 -6.12 -5.56
N PHE A 52 -15.62 -6.19 -4.24
CA PHE A 52 -16.49 -5.50 -3.30
C PHE A 52 -16.74 -4.00 -3.60
N PRO A 53 -15.82 -3.20 -4.14
CA PRO A 53 -16.13 -1.83 -4.53
C PRO A 53 -16.88 -1.71 -5.87
N LYS A 54 -16.62 -2.58 -6.85
CA LYS A 54 -17.18 -2.45 -8.21
C LYS A 54 -18.54 -3.10 -8.39
N GLN A 55 -18.78 -4.27 -7.79
CA GLN A 55 -20.07 -4.98 -7.94
C GLN A 55 -21.20 -4.36 -7.14
N ASN A 56 -20.92 -3.79 -5.95
CA ASN A 56 -21.93 -3.02 -5.24
C ASN A 56 -22.35 -1.77 -6.03
N LEU A 57 -21.43 -1.16 -6.77
CA LEU A 57 -21.74 -0.05 -7.68
C LEU A 57 -22.59 -0.51 -8.88
N GLU A 58 -22.25 -1.64 -9.53
CA GLU A 58 -23.03 -2.17 -10.66
C GLU A 58 -24.40 -2.71 -10.24
N VAL A 59 -24.50 -3.40 -9.11
CA VAL A 59 -25.80 -3.90 -8.58
C VAL A 59 -26.68 -2.74 -8.11
N LEU A 60 -26.13 -1.72 -7.46
CA LEU A 60 -26.86 -0.49 -7.13
C LEU A 60 -27.23 0.30 -8.39
N HIS A 61 -26.32 0.40 -9.37
CA HIS A 61 -26.61 1.02 -10.65
C HIS A 61 -27.72 0.30 -11.44
N GLN A 62 -27.71 -1.03 -11.46
CA GLN A 62 -28.78 -1.83 -12.06
C GLN A 62 -30.10 -1.77 -11.27
N ALA A 63 -30.05 -1.63 -9.95
CA ALA A 63 -31.22 -1.48 -9.11
C ALA A 63 -31.84 -0.07 -9.23
N THR A 64 -31.01 0.95 -9.36
CA THR A 64 -31.46 2.35 -9.48
C THR A 64 -31.81 2.75 -10.92
N SER A 65 -31.20 2.13 -11.92
CA SER A 65 -31.52 2.40 -13.34
C SER A 65 -32.86 1.81 -13.80
N ARG A 66 -33.48 0.93 -12.99
CA ARG A 66 -34.77 0.28 -13.31
C ARG A 66 -35.99 0.93 -12.69
N GLN A 67 -35.84 1.94 -11.84
CA GLN A 67 -36.97 2.66 -11.25
C GLN A 67 -36.86 4.13 -11.62
N ASP A 68 -37.85 4.63 -12.36
CA ASP A 68 -38.01 6.07 -12.54
C ASP A 68 -38.12 6.74 -11.17
N PRO A 69 -37.24 7.68 -10.83
CA PRO A 69 -37.29 8.36 -9.53
C PRO A 69 -38.64 9.07 -9.37
N GLN A 70 -39.36 8.76 -8.29
CA GLN A 70 -40.72 9.27 -8.05
C GLN A 70 -40.73 10.44 -7.08
N SER A 71 -39.68 10.56 -6.23
CA SER A 71 -39.60 11.61 -5.21
C SER A 71 -38.36 12.49 -5.39
N LEU A 72 -38.37 13.67 -4.76
CA LEU A 72 -37.18 14.53 -4.70
C LEU A 72 -35.96 13.80 -4.09
N ASN A 73 -36.19 12.99 -3.06
CA ASN A 73 -35.11 12.21 -2.44
C ASN A 73 -34.51 11.19 -3.42
N ASP A 74 -35.34 10.52 -4.21
CA ASP A 74 -34.89 9.52 -5.20
C ASP A 74 -34.06 10.20 -6.30
N TRP A 75 -34.51 11.38 -6.78
CA TRP A 75 -33.79 12.17 -7.77
C TRP A 75 -32.43 12.66 -7.23
N VAL A 76 -32.41 13.18 -6.01
CA VAL A 76 -31.15 13.64 -5.40
C VAL A 76 -30.22 12.45 -5.15
N PHE A 77 -30.74 11.33 -4.65
CA PHE A 77 -29.96 10.11 -4.48
C PHE A 77 -29.34 9.66 -5.81
N TRP A 78 -30.12 9.62 -6.88
CA TRP A 78 -29.67 9.22 -8.20
C TRP A 78 -28.59 10.17 -8.76
N ILE A 79 -28.79 11.50 -8.65
CA ILE A 79 -27.80 12.51 -9.03
C ILE A 79 -26.47 12.28 -8.26
N ARG A 80 -26.54 12.10 -6.95
CA ARG A 80 -25.37 11.94 -6.08
C ARG A 80 -24.64 10.62 -6.27
N PHE A 81 -25.38 9.58 -6.66
CA PHE A 81 -24.80 8.27 -6.95
C PHE A 81 -23.98 8.28 -8.25
N ASN A 82 -24.49 8.89 -9.29
CA ASN A 82 -23.81 8.95 -10.59
C ASN A 82 -22.71 10.01 -10.64
N HIS A 83 -22.76 11.01 -9.76
CA HIS A 83 -21.77 12.08 -9.66
C HIS A 83 -21.29 12.27 -8.22
N PRO A 84 -20.43 11.40 -7.70
CA PRO A 84 -19.79 11.63 -6.41
C PRO A 84 -18.85 12.83 -6.51
N VAL A 85 -18.99 13.79 -5.60
CA VAL A 85 -18.21 15.04 -5.51
C VAL A 85 -16.70 14.81 -5.35
N SER A 86 -16.30 13.61 -5.01
CA SER A 86 -14.90 13.19 -4.89
C SER A 86 -14.14 13.13 -6.23
N SER A 87 -14.84 13.22 -7.37
CA SER A 87 -14.15 13.34 -8.67
C SER A 87 -13.84 14.80 -8.96
N PRO A 88 -12.58 15.19 -9.15
CA PRO A 88 -12.21 16.53 -9.65
C PRO A 88 -12.60 16.75 -11.11
N ALA A 89 -13.02 15.71 -11.80
CA ALA A 89 -13.62 15.77 -13.14
C ALA A 89 -15.10 16.20 -13.00
N THR A 90 -15.35 17.29 -12.54
CA THR A 90 -15.88 18.34 -12.97
C THR A 90 -17.23 18.64 -13.62
N SER A 91 -17.57 19.86 -13.60
CA SER A 91 -18.74 20.50 -14.14
C SER A 91 -19.11 20.14 -15.59
N LEU A 92 -18.14 19.87 -16.45
CA LEU A 92 -18.38 19.45 -17.84
C LEU A 92 -18.96 18.04 -17.91
N ASP A 93 -18.41 17.09 -17.15
CA ASP A 93 -18.87 15.70 -17.15
C ASP A 93 -20.29 15.56 -16.58
N PHE A 94 -20.66 16.37 -15.58
CA PHE A 94 -22.02 16.38 -15.04
C PHE A 94 -23.05 16.95 -16.02
N ARG A 95 -22.69 18.01 -16.74
CA ARG A 95 -23.50 18.60 -17.79
C ARG A 95 -23.71 17.62 -18.95
N ASP A 96 -22.64 16.98 -19.40
CA ASP A 96 -22.67 16.03 -20.50
C ASP A 96 -23.38 14.73 -20.11
N PHE A 97 -23.21 14.28 -18.88
CA PHE A 97 -23.93 13.15 -18.31
C PHE A 97 -25.44 13.42 -18.26
N LEU A 98 -25.89 14.55 -17.71
CA LEU A 98 -27.30 14.91 -17.69
C LEU A 98 -27.88 15.03 -19.10
N ARG A 99 -27.09 15.48 -20.08
CA ARG A 99 -27.50 15.54 -21.48
C ARG A 99 -27.58 14.17 -22.14
N ALA A 100 -26.64 13.27 -21.85
CA ALA A 100 -26.56 11.94 -22.45
C ALA A 100 -27.62 10.98 -21.92
N GLU A 101 -27.88 11.00 -20.60
CA GLU A 101 -28.80 10.04 -19.95
C GLU A 101 -30.27 10.43 -20.09
N HIS A 102 -30.59 11.72 -20.19
CA HIS A 102 -31.99 12.18 -20.20
C HIS A 102 -32.45 12.85 -21.47
N GLY A 103 -31.59 13.00 -22.48
CA GLY A 103 -31.93 13.77 -23.67
C GLY A 103 -32.29 15.22 -23.33
N ALA A 104 -32.80 15.98 -24.29
CA ALA A 104 -33.49 17.22 -24.00
C ALA A 104 -34.71 16.89 -23.09
N ILE A 105 -34.81 17.51 -21.90
CA ILE A 105 -36.01 17.32 -21.07
C ILE A 105 -37.22 17.59 -21.94
N PRO A 106 -38.17 16.64 -22.00
CA PRO A 106 -39.36 16.87 -22.80
C PRO A 106 -40.04 18.16 -22.36
N GLU A 107 -40.33 19.04 -23.30
CA GLU A 107 -41.02 20.31 -23.05
C GLU A 107 -42.48 20.12 -22.61
N ASP A 108 -42.95 18.86 -22.53
CA ASP A 108 -44.35 18.50 -22.28
C ASP A 108 -44.83 18.71 -20.83
N GLY A 109 -44.06 19.39 -19.98
CA GLY A 109 -44.47 19.76 -18.62
C GLY A 109 -44.64 18.62 -17.62
N ASN A 110 -44.38 17.37 -18.02
CA ASN A 110 -44.57 16.19 -17.19
C ASN A 110 -43.28 15.68 -16.55
N SER A 111 -42.13 16.24 -16.87
CA SER A 111 -40.85 15.86 -16.25
C SER A 111 -40.85 16.15 -14.75
N PRO A 112 -40.35 15.23 -13.90
CA PRO A 112 -40.17 15.47 -12.48
C PRO A 112 -39.33 16.73 -12.18
N PHE A 113 -38.39 17.08 -13.05
CA PHE A 113 -37.59 18.31 -12.95
C PHE A 113 -38.46 19.57 -13.05
N GLN A 114 -39.55 19.57 -13.83
CA GLN A 114 -40.47 20.72 -13.94
C GLN A 114 -41.47 20.77 -12.77
N LYS A 115 -41.81 19.64 -12.17
CA LYS A 115 -42.75 19.57 -11.02
C LYS A 115 -42.14 20.03 -9.71
N HIS A 116 -40.82 19.97 -9.57
CA HIS A 116 -40.12 20.35 -8.36
C HIS A 116 -39.31 21.64 -8.55
N PRO A 117 -39.68 22.77 -7.94
CA PRO A 117 -39.02 24.05 -8.14
C PRO A 117 -37.49 23.99 -7.89
N LEU A 118 -37.04 23.24 -6.87
CA LEU A 118 -35.61 23.05 -6.60
C LEU A 118 -34.87 22.36 -7.75
N LEU A 119 -35.43 21.27 -8.26
CA LEU A 119 -34.81 20.51 -9.34
C LEU A 119 -34.81 21.30 -10.65
N LYS A 120 -35.91 22.02 -10.94
CA LYS A 120 -36.02 22.88 -12.12
C LYS A 120 -34.91 23.93 -12.12
N SER A 121 -34.85 24.76 -11.07
CA SER A 121 -33.85 25.83 -10.96
C SER A 121 -32.42 25.31 -10.95
N PHE A 122 -32.17 24.16 -10.29
CA PHE A 122 -30.86 23.52 -10.29
C PHE A 122 -30.47 23.06 -11.70
N TYR A 123 -31.37 22.35 -12.41
CA TYR A 123 -31.13 21.87 -13.76
C TYR A 123 -30.89 23.02 -14.75
N GLU A 124 -31.72 24.05 -14.73
CA GLU A 124 -31.56 25.27 -15.56
C GLU A 124 -30.20 25.92 -15.29
N GLY A 125 -29.80 26.03 -14.03
CA GLY A 125 -28.49 26.56 -13.64
C GLY A 125 -27.32 25.71 -14.11
N VAL A 126 -27.44 24.37 -14.10
CA VAL A 126 -26.40 23.49 -14.63
C VAL A 126 -26.24 23.63 -16.15
N GLN A 127 -27.35 23.80 -16.86
CA GLN A 127 -27.36 23.95 -18.32
C GLN A 127 -26.90 25.32 -18.81
N SER A 128 -27.10 26.37 -18.01
CA SER A 128 -26.76 27.75 -18.34
C SER A 128 -25.29 28.08 -18.14
N ASP A 129 -24.72 28.91 -18.97
CA ASP A 129 -23.40 29.51 -18.72
C ASP A 129 -23.48 30.71 -17.77
N ASP A 130 -24.62 31.47 -17.76
CA ASP A 130 -24.94 32.47 -16.74
C ASP A 130 -25.98 31.90 -15.76
N ARG A 131 -25.51 31.55 -14.57
CA ARG A 131 -26.28 30.86 -13.49
C ARG A 131 -26.98 31.80 -12.52
N LYS A 132 -26.86 33.14 -12.74
CA LYS A 132 -27.37 34.13 -11.78
C LYS A 132 -28.85 33.99 -11.51
N GLU A 133 -29.65 33.82 -12.58
CA GLU A 133 -31.10 33.68 -12.44
C GLU A 133 -31.46 32.43 -11.64
N SER A 134 -30.88 31.28 -11.98
CA SER A 134 -31.12 30.01 -11.26
C SER A 134 -30.68 30.07 -9.80
N ILE A 135 -29.56 30.73 -9.49
CA ILE A 135 -29.08 30.96 -8.15
C ILE A 135 -30.07 31.83 -7.37
N GLU A 136 -30.58 32.94 -7.96
CA GLU A 136 -31.56 33.81 -7.30
C GLU A 136 -32.91 33.09 -7.12
N GLN A 137 -33.34 32.29 -8.06
CA GLN A 137 -34.53 31.45 -7.93
C GLN A 137 -34.35 30.45 -6.76
N LEU A 138 -33.22 29.76 -6.66
CA LEU A 138 -32.93 28.85 -5.54
C LEU A 138 -32.86 29.61 -4.20
N LYS A 139 -32.31 30.83 -4.16
CA LYS A 139 -32.28 31.67 -2.97
C LYS A 139 -33.66 32.14 -2.52
N SER A 140 -34.61 32.30 -3.43
CA SER A 140 -35.99 32.68 -3.11
C SER A 140 -36.79 31.54 -2.44
N ILE A 141 -36.34 30.29 -2.57
CA ILE A 141 -36.95 29.14 -1.92
C ILE A 141 -36.58 29.13 -0.43
N SER A 142 -37.46 28.61 0.42
CA SER A 142 -37.25 28.55 1.87
C SER A 142 -35.92 27.89 2.25
N GLU A 143 -35.17 28.53 3.16
CA GLU A 143 -33.92 27.96 3.70
C GLU A 143 -34.13 26.63 4.46
N SER A 144 -35.31 26.41 5.00
CA SER A 144 -35.63 25.15 5.72
C SER A 144 -35.83 23.95 4.81
N LEU A 145 -35.84 24.16 3.47
CA LEU A 145 -36.04 23.06 2.54
C LEU A 145 -34.73 22.33 2.29
N ARG A 146 -34.75 21.02 2.57
CA ARG A 146 -33.62 20.11 2.35
C ARG A 146 -33.16 20.15 0.90
N TYR A 147 -31.85 20.03 0.70
CA TYR A 147 -31.12 20.08 -0.58
C TYR A 147 -31.00 21.48 -1.23
N ARG A 148 -31.71 22.51 -0.73
CA ARG A 148 -31.61 23.84 -1.30
C ARG A 148 -30.18 24.39 -1.25
N ASN A 149 -29.56 24.33 -0.08
CA ASN A 149 -28.19 24.82 0.09
C ASN A 149 -27.17 23.87 -0.58
N GLU A 150 -27.47 22.57 -0.73
CA GLU A 150 -26.63 21.66 -1.53
C GLU A 150 -26.59 22.10 -2.98
N PHE A 151 -27.75 22.35 -3.60
CA PHE A 151 -27.83 22.77 -5.00
C PHE A 151 -27.22 24.17 -5.23
N LEU A 152 -27.39 25.09 -4.29
CA LEU A 152 -26.68 26.36 -4.34
C LEU A 152 -25.16 26.16 -4.28
N GLY A 153 -24.67 25.32 -3.38
CA GLY A 153 -23.27 24.96 -3.33
C GLY A 153 -22.73 24.40 -4.63
N ASP A 154 -23.50 23.50 -5.28
CA ASP A 154 -23.12 22.93 -6.57
C ASP A 154 -23.02 23.99 -7.69
N LEU A 155 -23.99 24.89 -7.79
CA LEU A 155 -23.95 25.96 -8.79
C LEU A 155 -22.77 26.90 -8.55
N TYR A 156 -22.45 27.23 -7.29
CA TYR A 156 -21.26 28.02 -6.99
C TYR A 156 -19.94 27.29 -7.26
N ILE A 157 -19.89 25.95 -7.11
CA ILE A 157 -18.74 25.16 -7.59
C ILE A 157 -18.55 25.31 -9.11
N LEU A 158 -19.66 25.27 -9.87
CA LEU A 158 -19.62 25.46 -11.34
C LEU A 158 -19.13 26.86 -11.72
N ASP A 159 -19.46 27.88 -10.92
CA ASP A 159 -18.98 29.24 -11.12
C ASP A 159 -17.57 29.48 -10.53
N LYS A 160 -16.98 28.46 -9.93
CA LYS A 160 -15.67 28.52 -9.25
C LYS A 160 -15.65 29.48 -8.06
N ASP A 161 -16.80 29.87 -7.52
CA ASP A 161 -16.93 30.59 -6.25
C ASP A 161 -16.94 29.60 -5.09
N TYR A 162 -15.75 29.08 -4.80
CA TYR A 162 -15.58 28.04 -3.77
C TYR A 162 -15.86 28.55 -2.36
N ALA A 163 -15.70 29.85 -2.11
CA ALA A 163 -16.04 30.48 -0.82
C ALA A 163 -17.54 30.44 -0.56
N ALA A 164 -18.35 30.87 -1.54
CA ALA A 164 -19.81 30.76 -1.45
C ALA A 164 -20.27 29.31 -1.35
N ALA A 165 -19.69 28.41 -2.16
CA ALA A 165 -19.99 26.98 -2.11
C ALA A 165 -19.75 26.40 -0.71
N THR A 166 -18.59 26.67 -0.09
CA THR A 166 -18.27 26.24 1.28
C THR A 166 -19.32 26.69 2.29
N ASN A 167 -19.76 27.95 2.17
CA ASN A 167 -20.78 28.52 3.06
C ASN A 167 -22.13 27.78 2.93
N PHE A 168 -22.62 27.58 1.69
CA PHE A 168 -23.90 26.92 1.45
C PHE A 168 -23.88 25.45 1.87
N TYR A 169 -22.85 24.70 1.52
CA TYR A 169 -22.70 23.32 1.99
C TYR A 169 -22.61 23.22 3.53
N SER A 170 -21.90 24.15 4.16
CA SER A 170 -21.79 24.19 5.62
C SER A 170 -23.13 24.54 6.30
N ARG A 171 -24.00 25.35 5.66
CA ARG A 171 -25.36 25.62 6.14
C ARG A 171 -26.23 24.38 6.05
N GLU A 172 -26.21 23.68 4.91
CA GLU A 172 -26.94 22.42 4.72
C GLU A 172 -26.50 21.37 5.74
N ALA A 173 -25.18 21.19 5.91
CA ALA A 173 -24.61 20.22 6.85
C ALA A 173 -24.99 20.49 8.32
N ARG A 174 -25.14 21.78 8.71
CA ARG A 174 -25.60 22.17 10.05
C ARG A 174 -27.09 21.95 10.23
N GLN A 175 -27.88 22.24 9.20
CA GLN A 175 -29.33 22.15 9.23
C GLN A 175 -29.82 20.71 9.10
N PHE A 176 -29.10 19.91 8.29
CA PHE A 176 -29.36 18.50 8.03
C PHE A 176 -28.10 17.66 8.29
N PRO A 177 -27.83 17.30 9.55
CA PRO A 177 -26.60 16.57 9.94
C PRO A 177 -26.46 15.20 9.28
N GLU A 178 -27.53 14.64 8.75
CA GLU A 178 -27.51 13.38 7.98
C GLU A 178 -27.01 13.59 6.53
N SER A 179 -26.93 14.82 6.01
CA SER A 179 -26.42 15.08 4.66
C SER A 179 -24.91 14.85 4.58
N SER A 180 -24.54 13.62 4.26
CA SER A 180 -23.14 13.26 4.03
C SER A 180 -22.55 13.96 2.81
N TYR A 181 -23.37 14.28 1.82
CA TYR A 181 -22.94 15.01 0.63
C TYR A 181 -22.51 16.42 0.97
N ALA A 182 -23.36 17.20 1.66
CA ALA A 182 -23.03 18.58 2.05
C ALA A 182 -21.79 18.64 2.96
N GLN A 183 -21.67 17.70 3.91
CA GLN A 183 -20.51 17.61 4.79
C GLN A 183 -19.20 17.40 4.02
N ARG A 184 -19.19 16.45 3.08
CA ARG A 184 -18.01 16.17 2.25
C ARG A 184 -17.70 17.33 1.30
N SER A 185 -18.73 17.88 0.66
CA SER A 185 -18.59 18.96 -0.31
C SER A 185 -18.09 20.25 0.32
N ALA A 186 -18.47 20.55 1.57
CA ALA A 186 -17.95 21.70 2.31
C ALA A 186 -16.42 21.63 2.47
N VAL A 187 -15.88 20.46 2.84
CA VAL A 187 -14.43 20.27 2.96
C VAL A 187 -13.72 20.45 1.62
N ILE A 188 -14.26 19.84 0.56
CA ILE A 188 -13.66 19.90 -0.79
C ILE A 188 -13.71 21.35 -1.33
N ALA A 189 -14.82 22.06 -1.13
CA ALA A 189 -14.94 23.45 -1.55
C ALA A 189 -13.97 24.36 -0.79
N ALA A 190 -13.81 24.17 0.53
CA ALA A 190 -12.83 24.92 1.33
C ALA A 190 -11.40 24.70 0.83
N LEU A 191 -11.03 23.45 0.51
CA LEU A 191 -9.72 23.13 -0.06
C LEU A 191 -9.51 23.74 -1.45
N ARG A 192 -10.53 23.75 -2.30
CA ARG A 192 -10.46 24.41 -3.62
C ARG A 192 -10.34 25.92 -3.52
N ASN A 193 -10.81 26.49 -2.43
CA ASN A 193 -10.65 27.92 -2.10
C ASN A 193 -9.31 28.23 -1.42
N ASP A 194 -8.40 27.26 -1.31
CA ASP A 194 -7.14 27.33 -0.55
C ASP A 194 -7.36 27.71 0.94
N ASP A 195 -8.59 27.58 1.47
CA ASP A 195 -8.92 27.83 2.87
C ASP A 195 -8.65 26.58 3.72
N THR A 196 -7.36 26.34 3.97
CA THR A 196 -6.93 25.22 4.81
C THR A 196 -7.42 25.32 6.26
N THR A 197 -7.78 26.52 6.71
CA THR A 197 -8.28 26.75 8.09
C THR A 197 -9.71 26.24 8.20
N ALA A 198 -10.59 26.63 7.27
CA ALA A 198 -11.96 26.12 7.22
C ALA A 198 -11.97 24.61 7.01
N ALA A 199 -11.13 24.10 6.09
CA ALA A 199 -11.03 22.65 5.85
C ALA A 199 -10.63 21.87 7.11
N ARG A 200 -9.63 22.33 7.88
CA ARG A 200 -9.26 21.73 9.18
C ARG A 200 -10.40 21.74 10.16
N PHE A 201 -11.05 22.90 10.34
CA PHE A 201 -12.17 23.04 11.25
C PHE A 201 -13.31 22.05 10.92
N LEU A 202 -13.60 21.85 9.64
CA LEU A 202 -14.60 20.89 9.20
C LEU A 202 -14.15 19.45 9.45
N LEU A 203 -12.89 19.10 9.13
CA LEU A 203 -12.33 17.76 9.33
C LEU A 203 -12.16 17.39 10.82
N ASP A 204 -12.03 18.35 11.72
CA ASP A 204 -11.97 18.10 13.16
C ASP A 204 -13.32 17.64 13.74
N GLN A 205 -14.42 17.83 13.01
CA GLN A 205 -15.74 17.34 13.41
C GLN A 205 -15.85 15.85 13.08
N SER A 206 -16.01 14.99 14.08
CA SER A 206 -16.11 13.54 13.90
C SER A 206 -17.25 13.15 12.95
N ALA A 207 -18.38 13.84 13.01
CA ALA A 207 -19.51 13.61 12.11
C ALA A 207 -19.16 13.78 10.63
N ILE A 208 -18.19 14.63 10.30
CA ILE A 208 -17.71 14.87 8.94
C ILE A 208 -16.58 13.91 8.59
N SER A 209 -15.58 13.76 9.45
CA SER A 209 -14.44 12.87 9.18
C SER A 209 -14.84 11.41 9.00
N ASP A 210 -15.87 10.93 9.71
CA ASP A 210 -16.40 9.57 9.60
C ASP A 210 -17.14 9.30 8.27
N ARG A 211 -17.39 10.33 7.45
CA ARG A 211 -18.02 10.19 6.12
C ARG A 211 -17.02 9.86 5.01
N PHE A 212 -15.75 9.89 5.30
CA PHE A 212 -14.70 9.56 4.34
C PHE A 212 -14.15 8.16 4.64
N ASN A 213 -13.74 7.45 3.59
CA ASN A 213 -12.89 6.29 3.82
C ASN A 213 -11.51 6.75 4.34
N ASP A 214 -10.79 5.84 4.98
CA ASP A 214 -9.53 6.18 5.65
C ASP A 214 -8.49 6.78 4.68
N TYR A 215 -8.45 6.35 3.41
CA TYR A 215 -7.52 6.85 2.41
C TYR A 215 -7.88 8.27 1.93
N ASP A 216 -9.17 8.51 1.61
CA ASP A 216 -9.64 9.85 1.23
C ASP A 216 -9.45 10.84 2.39
N LEU A 217 -9.73 10.40 3.62
CA LEU A 217 -9.53 11.23 4.81
C LEU A 217 -8.06 11.66 4.95
N MET A 218 -7.12 10.73 4.76
CA MET A 218 -5.69 11.06 4.79
C MET A 218 -5.31 12.10 3.73
N ASN A 219 -5.80 11.94 2.50
CA ASN A 219 -5.55 12.90 1.42
C ASN A 219 -6.07 14.30 1.78
N LEU A 220 -7.32 14.40 2.25
CA LEU A 220 -7.93 15.68 2.63
C LEU A 220 -7.22 16.32 3.84
N GLN A 221 -6.79 15.51 4.81
CA GLN A 221 -6.01 16.01 5.96
C GLN A 221 -4.63 16.52 5.51
N ALA A 222 -3.99 15.88 4.53
CA ALA A 222 -2.73 16.34 3.97
C ALA A 222 -2.91 17.65 3.19
N ASP A 223 -3.93 17.74 2.34
CA ASP A 223 -4.29 18.95 1.59
C ASP A 223 -4.62 20.12 2.55
N ALA A 224 -5.35 19.84 3.62
CA ALA A 224 -5.62 20.79 4.68
C ALA A 224 -4.41 21.09 5.59
N ARG A 225 -3.27 20.45 5.39
CA ARG A 225 -2.07 20.53 6.25
C ARG A 225 -2.35 20.18 7.72
N ALA A 226 -3.29 19.28 7.97
CA ALA A 226 -3.69 18.82 9.31
C ALA A 226 -2.76 17.68 9.77
N TRP A 227 -1.50 17.98 10.07
CA TRP A 227 -0.42 17.00 10.23
C TRP A 227 -0.63 16.01 11.39
N ILE A 228 -1.13 16.46 12.54
CA ILE A 228 -1.37 15.57 13.69
C ILE A 228 -2.56 14.63 13.43
N PRO A 229 -3.73 15.09 12.95
CA PRO A 229 -4.80 14.21 12.50
C PRO A 229 -4.34 13.22 11.42
N LEU A 230 -3.59 13.68 10.42
CA LEU A 230 -3.02 12.82 9.37
C LEU A 230 -2.17 11.68 9.95
N LEU A 231 -1.26 11.97 10.88
CA LEU A 231 -0.45 10.94 11.53
C LEU A 231 -1.32 9.89 12.23
N LYS A 232 -2.37 10.32 12.94
CA LYS A 232 -3.32 9.39 13.58
C LYS A 232 -4.06 8.53 12.54
N SER A 233 -4.47 9.13 11.43
CA SER A 233 -5.17 8.43 10.34
C SER A 233 -4.28 7.43 9.63
N THR A 234 -2.99 7.71 9.43
CA THR A 234 -2.04 6.73 8.86
C THR A 234 -1.88 5.52 9.78
N PHE A 235 -1.78 5.71 11.11
CA PHE A 235 -1.75 4.60 12.07
C PHE A 235 -3.04 3.79 12.08
N LYS A 236 -4.20 4.43 11.99
CA LYS A 236 -5.51 3.76 11.90
C LYS A 236 -5.60 2.93 10.64
N TYR A 237 -5.21 3.49 9.51
CA TYR A 237 -5.20 2.82 8.20
C TYR A 237 -4.30 1.58 8.20
N GLU A 238 -3.05 1.70 8.67
CA GLU A 238 -2.11 0.59 8.75
C GLU A 238 -2.57 -0.50 9.72
N LYS A 239 -3.15 -0.12 10.87
CA LYS A 239 -3.76 -1.08 11.79
C LYS A 239 -4.88 -1.87 11.14
N ALA A 240 -5.72 -1.22 10.33
CA ALA A 240 -6.78 -1.91 9.60
C ALA A 240 -6.22 -2.89 8.56
N GLN A 241 -5.07 -2.59 7.96
CA GLN A 241 -4.38 -3.50 7.05
C GLN A 241 -3.90 -4.77 7.75
N LEU A 242 -3.35 -4.65 8.96
CA LEU A 242 -2.92 -5.79 9.77
C LEU A 242 -4.06 -6.76 10.14
N LEU A 243 -5.31 -6.31 10.09
CA LEU A 243 -6.49 -7.15 10.33
C LEU A 243 -7.02 -7.82 9.04
N SER A 244 -6.39 -7.56 7.90
CA SER A 244 -6.80 -8.15 6.62
C SER A 244 -6.28 -9.59 6.47
N PHE A 245 -6.97 -10.40 5.65
CA PHE A 245 -6.54 -11.76 5.30
C PHE A 245 -5.13 -11.79 4.67
N PHE A 246 -4.71 -10.72 4.03
CA PHE A 246 -3.41 -10.61 3.37
C PHE A 246 -2.21 -10.59 4.32
N ILE A 247 -2.45 -10.44 5.63
CA ILE A 247 -1.40 -10.61 6.65
C ILE A 247 -0.82 -12.03 6.64
N ILE A 248 -1.62 -13.06 6.32
CA ILE A 248 -1.19 -14.46 6.42
C ILE A 248 0.01 -14.74 5.50
N PRO A 249 -0.05 -14.53 4.18
CA PRO A 249 1.10 -14.77 3.30
C PRO A 249 2.27 -13.82 3.61
N ALA A 250 2.02 -12.56 3.95
CA ALA A 250 3.05 -11.59 4.29
C ALA A 250 3.78 -11.98 5.59
N ALA A 251 3.04 -12.34 6.64
CA ALA A 251 3.60 -12.78 7.92
C ALA A 251 4.38 -14.10 7.77
N PHE A 252 3.86 -15.04 6.99
CA PHE A 252 4.55 -16.31 6.75
C PHE A 252 5.88 -16.09 6.03
N THR A 253 5.89 -15.25 4.98
CA THR A 253 7.11 -14.87 4.27
C THR A 253 8.09 -14.17 5.21
N GLY A 254 7.59 -13.20 6.00
CA GLY A 254 8.39 -12.52 7.01
C GLY A 254 8.99 -13.48 8.03
N LEU A 255 8.22 -14.47 8.50
CA LEU A 255 8.71 -15.49 9.45
C LEU A 255 9.84 -16.34 8.85
N ILE A 256 9.72 -16.77 7.59
CA ILE A 256 10.79 -17.54 6.94
C ILE A 256 12.09 -16.73 6.86
N TRP A 257 11.99 -15.49 6.39
CA TRP A 257 13.16 -14.61 6.31
C TRP A 257 13.72 -14.25 7.71
N TYR A 258 12.85 -14.08 8.70
CA TYR A 258 13.27 -13.92 10.10
C TYR A 258 14.08 -15.11 10.59
N LEU A 259 13.63 -16.33 10.32
CA LEU A 259 14.34 -17.55 10.68
C LEU A 259 15.69 -17.67 9.95
N ILE A 260 15.75 -17.29 8.67
CA ILE A 260 17.01 -17.25 7.90
C ILE A 260 18.01 -16.31 8.57
N LEU A 261 17.61 -15.06 8.82
CA LEU A 261 18.49 -14.04 9.38
C LEU A 261 18.93 -14.36 10.82
N THR A 262 18.03 -14.83 11.67
CA THR A 262 18.33 -15.14 13.07
C THR A 262 19.06 -16.47 13.27
N ASN A 263 19.14 -17.32 12.23
CA ASN A 263 19.92 -18.57 12.29
C ASN A 263 21.43 -18.32 12.40
N PHE A 264 21.91 -17.13 12.04
CA PHE A 264 23.36 -16.81 12.05
C PHE A 264 23.91 -16.42 13.43
N TRP A 265 23.07 -16.21 14.45
CA TRP A 265 23.51 -15.92 15.79
C TRP A 265 22.96 -16.90 16.84
N ARG A 266 23.62 -16.96 18.01
CA ARG A 266 23.11 -17.77 19.14
C ARG A 266 21.84 -17.12 19.69
N PHE A 267 20.75 -17.89 19.74
CA PHE A 267 19.47 -17.42 20.23
C PHE A 267 19.47 -17.39 21.76
N ASP A 268 19.17 -16.24 22.35
CA ASP A 268 18.91 -16.04 23.77
C ASP A 268 17.75 -15.07 23.96
N ARG A 269 17.24 -14.92 25.18
CA ARG A 269 16.08 -14.06 25.45
C ARG A 269 16.31 -12.60 25.05
N THR A 270 17.51 -12.07 25.28
CA THR A 270 17.85 -10.68 24.95
C THR A 270 17.80 -10.46 23.43
N ARG A 271 18.39 -11.39 22.66
CA ARG A 271 18.39 -11.33 21.20
C ARG A 271 17.00 -11.55 20.60
N LEU A 272 16.18 -12.41 21.22
CA LEU A 272 14.78 -12.55 20.84
C LEU A 272 14.04 -11.22 20.98
N ILE A 273 14.12 -10.58 22.14
CA ILE A 273 13.46 -9.30 22.37
C ILE A 273 13.99 -8.23 21.41
N ALA A 274 15.30 -8.12 21.23
CA ALA A 274 15.91 -7.17 20.31
C ALA A 274 15.48 -7.40 18.86
N SER A 275 15.38 -8.66 18.42
CA SER A 275 14.95 -9.00 17.06
C SER A 275 13.48 -8.67 16.82
N LEU A 276 12.59 -8.97 17.77
CA LEU A 276 11.18 -8.59 17.68
C LEU A 276 11.00 -7.07 17.70
N PHE A 277 11.79 -6.37 18.52
CA PHE A 277 11.80 -4.91 18.55
C PHE A 277 12.30 -4.31 17.23
N ALA A 278 13.33 -4.89 16.61
CA ALA A 278 13.80 -4.47 15.29
C ALA A 278 12.73 -4.62 14.20
N VAL A 279 12.03 -5.76 14.17
CA VAL A 279 10.89 -5.97 13.25
C VAL A 279 9.79 -4.93 13.53
N ALA A 280 9.46 -4.67 14.80
CA ALA A 280 8.45 -3.66 15.15
C ALA A 280 8.84 -2.25 14.71
N LEU A 281 10.12 -1.88 14.81
CA LEU A 281 10.63 -0.61 14.27
C LEU A 281 10.57 -0.56 12.73
N GLY A 282 10.74 -1.70 12.07
CA GLY A 282 10.53 -1.82 10.63
C GLY A 282 9.06 -1.57 10.23
N VAL A 283 8.12 -2.18 10.95
CA VAL A 283 6.68 -1.92 10.78
C VAL A 283 6.35 -0.44 11.03
N LEU A 284 6.93 0.16 12.09
CA LEU A 284 6.78 1.59 12.36
C LEU A 284 7.34 2.45 11.22
N SER A 285 8.48 2.07 10.64
CA SER A 285 9.08 2.81 9.53
C SER A 285 8.20 2.81 8.27
N ALA A 286 7.45 1.75 8.00
CA ALA A 286 6.47 1.72 6.90
C ALA A 286 5.33 2.72 7.13
N ASN A 287 4.81 2.80 8.36
CA ASN A 287 3.78 3.79 8.71
C ASN A 287 4.29 5.23 8.58
N LEU A 288 5.50 5.50 9.08
CA LEU A 288 6.12 6.83 8.95
C LEU A 288 6.41 7.17 7.48
N THR A 289 6.72 6.18 6.65
CA THR A 289 6.88 6.34 5.21
C THR A 289 5.56 6.75 4.55
N LEU A 290 4.45 6.10 4.86
CA LEU A 290 3.13 6.49 4.36
C LEU A 290 2.78 7.94 4.75
N TYR A 291 3.03 8.31 6.00
CA TYR A 291 2.87 9.70 6.46
C TYR A 291 3.73 10.68 5.66
N ALA A 292 5.01 10.34 5.43
CA ALA A 292 5.93 11.17 4.66
C ALA A 292 5.54 11.26 3.17
N VAL A 293 4.97 10.20 2.57
CA VAL A 293 4.41 10.22 1.21
C VAL A 293 3.31 11.27 1.11
N MET A 294 2.35 11.26 2.03
CA MET A 294 1.23 12.21 2.01
C MET A 294 1.73 13.67 2.10
N ILE A 295 2.74 13.92 2.93
CA ILE A 295 3.37 15.26 3.00
C ILE A 295 4.10 15.60 1.70
N GLN A 296 4.92 14.68 1.19
CA GLN A 296 5.71 14.89 -0.01
C GLN A 296 4.82 15.22 -1.21
N GLU A 297 3.77 14.45 -1.43
CA GLU A 297 2.90 14.57 -2.60
C GLU A 297 1.96 15.78 -2.48
N ARG A 298 1.36 15.99 -1.30
CA ARG A 298 0.31 16.99 -1.12
C ARG A 298 0.83 18.37 -0.69
N ALA A 299 1.90 18.44 0.12
CA ALA A 299 2.44 19.71 0.57
C ALA A 299 3.52 20.27 -0.37
N PHE A 300 4.32 19.39 -0.99
CA PHE A 300 5.43 19.79 -1.86
C PHE A 300 5.17 19.53 -3.35
N GLY A 301 4.07 18.86 -3.71
CA GLY A 301 3.72 18.54 -5.09
C GLY A 301 4.71 17.58 -5.77
N PHE A 302 5.57 16.91 -5.01
CA PHE A 302 6.53 15.95 -5.56
C PHE A 302 5.88 14.57 -5.64
N THR A 303 5.14 14.35 -6.72
CA THR A 303 4.30 13.16 -6.95
C THR A 303 4.73 12.42 -8.22
N HIS A 304 4.40 11.12 -8.27
CA HIS A 304 4.57 10.33 -9.50
C HIS A 304 3.55 10.76 -10.56
N ILE A 305 4.04 11.15 -11.73
CA ILE A 305 3.21 11.52 -12.88
C ILE A 305 3.52 10.53 -14.01
N PRO A 306 2.64 9.54 -14.26
CA PRO A 306 2.89 8.49 -15.27
C PRO A 306 3.08 9.02 -16.70
N SER A 307 2.47 10.17 -17.03
CA SER A 307 2.62 10.83 -18.35
C SER A 307 3.88 11.69 -18.48
N SER A 308 4.69 11.81 -17.43
CA SER A 308 5.96 12.55 -17.48
C SER A 308 7.06 11.75 -18.19
N SER A 309 8.19 12.39 -18.49
CA SER A 309 9.32 11.71 -19.10
C SER A 309 9.85 10.57 -18.20
N GLN A 310 10.37 9.50 -18.80
CA GLN A 310 10.97 8.36 -18.07
C GLN A 310 12.03 8.81 -17.07
N VAL A 311 12.82 9.83 -17.42
CA VAL A 311 13.84 10.41 -16.54
C VAL A 311 13.20 11.05 -15.30
N SER A 312 12.11 11.80 -15.49
CA SER A 312 11.37 12.41 -14.37
C SER A 312 10.76 11.35 -13.45
N GLN A 313 10.20 10.28 -14.02
CA GLN A 313 9.69 9.15 -13.25
C GLN A 313 10.83 8.44 -12.47
N ALA A 314 11.97 8.19 -13.10
CA ALA A 314 13.12 7.59 -12.45
C ALA A 314 13.66 8.47 -11.30
N ILE A 315 13.72 9.80 -11.48
CA ILE A 315 14.08 10.75 -10.40
C ILE A 315 13.09 10.63 -9.24
N TYR A 316 11.77 10.52 -9.52
CA TYR A 316 10.79 10.31 -8.47
C TYR A 316 11.04 9.02 -7.68
N PHE A 317 11.33 7.90 -8.35
CA PHE A 317 11.61 6.65 -7.65
C PHE A 317 12.91 6.70 -6.84
N VAL A 318 13.95 7.38 -7.31
CA VAL A 318 15.21 7.50 -6.56
C VAL A 318 15.08 8.51 -5.41
N ALA A 319 14.69 9.76 -5.70
CA ALA A 319 14.67 10.84 -4.72
C ALA A 319 13.38 10.87 -3.89
N GLY A 320 12.26 10.46 -4.47
CA GLY A 320 10.96 10.42 -3.80
C GLY A 320 10.73 9.14 -3.02
N VAL A 321 11.06 7.98 -3.56
CA VAL A 321 10.84 6.69 -2.91
C VAL A 321 12.10 6.21 -2.20
N GLY A 322 13.16 5.88 -2.92
CA GLY A 322 14.38 5.29 -2.37
C GLY A 322 15.00 6.12 -1.24
N LEU A 323 15.21 7.43 -1.46
CA LEU A 323 15.79 8.32 -0.45
C LEU A 323 14.91 8.42 0.81
N ARG A 324 13.60 8.62 0.64
CA ARG A 324 12.66 8.73 1.73
C ARG A 324 12.65 7.46 2.59
N GLU A 325 12.50 6.31 1.94
CA GLU A 325 12.35 5.04 2.64
C GLU A 325 13.62 4.63 3.37
N GLU A 326 14.78 4.68 2.71
CA GLU A 326 16.03 4.29 3.35
C GLU A 326 16.40 5.26 4.49
N THR A 327 16.06 6.56 4.38
CA THR A 327 16.24 7.54 5.46
C THR A 327 15.38 7.20 6.68
N ILE A 328 14.09 6.88 6.48
CA ILE A 328 13.17 6.57 7.58
C ILE A 328 13.53 5.23 8.24
N LYS A 329 13.87 4.20 7.45
CA LYS A 329 14.35 2.90 7.98
C LYS A 329 15.62 3.08 8.81
N LEU A 330 16.57 3.87 8.32
CA LEU A 330 17.81 4.21 9.04
C LEU A 330 17.49 4.95 10.34
N ALA A 331 16.62 5.95 10.31
CA ALA A 331 16.21 6.70 11.50
C ALA A 331 15.58 5.78 12.57
N CYS A 332 14.72 4.85 12.16
CA CYS A 332 14.15 3.84 13.04
C CYS A 332 15.19 2.86 13.59
N PHE A 333 16.30 2.61 12.88
CA PHE A 333 17.37 1.76 13.33
C PHE A 333 18.31 2.43 14.34
N ILE A 334 18.42 3.77 14.39
CA ILE A 334 19.37 4.51 15.25
C ILE A 334 19.35 4.03 16.73
N PRO A 335 18.20 3.87 17.40
CA PRO A 335 18.17 3.38 18.78
C PRO A 335 18.87 2.04 18.95
N ILE A 336 18.67 1.13 18.00
CA ILE A 336 19.33 -0.19 17.99
C ILE A 336 20.82 -0.04 17.71
N ALA A 337 21.22 0.82 16.78
CA ALA A 337 22.63 1.08 16.47
C ALA A 337 23.40 1.56 17.71
N ILE A 338 22.81 2.49 18.48
CA ILE A 338 23.39 2.99 19.74
C ILE A 338 23.49 1.86 20.78
N TRP A 339 22.46 1.02 20.89
CA TRP A 339 22.47 -0.12 21.80
C TRP A 339 23.54 -1.14 21.42
N CYS A 340 23.68 -1.50 20.13
CA CYS A 340 24.72 -2.36 19.61
C CYS A 340 26.14 -1.77 19.81
N ALA A 341 26.29 -0.44 19.65
CA ALA A 341 27.56 0.25 19.82
C ALA A 341 28.10 0.13 21.26
N ARG A 342 27.21 0.16 22.27
CA ARG A 342 27.58 -0.06 23.68
C ARG A 342 28.04 -1.50 23.92
N ARG A 343 27.52 -2.46 23.18
CA ARG A 343 27.84 -3.90 23.29
C ARG A 343 29.01 -4.32 22.38
N LYS A 344 29.41 -3.46 21.44
CA LYS A 344 30.46 -3.72 20.44
C LYS A 344 30.24 -5.03 19.69
N ASN A 345 29.01 -5.27 19.24
CA ASN A 345 28.63 -6.51 18.56
C ASN A 345 28.20 -6.24 17.12
N ASP A 346 29.16 -6.40 16.22
CA ASP A 346 29.02 -6.14 14.78
C ASP A 346 27.98 -7.07 14.13
N LEU A 347 27.94 -8.35 14.52
CA LEU A 347 26.99 -9.32 13.98
C LEU A 347 25.54 -8.99 14.41
N GLU A 348 25.34 -8.57 15.67
CA GLU A 348 24.03 -8.14 16.15
C GLU A 348 23.55 -6.89 15.36
N ALA A 349 24.44 -5.92 15.14
CA ALA A 349 24.10 -4.71 14.39
C ALA A 349 23.67 -5.03 12.96
N LEU A 350 24.40 -5.90 12.26
CA LEU A 350 24.07 -6.30 10.89
C LEU A 350 22.71 -7.02 10.79
N ILE A 351 22.46 -7.99 11.69
CA ILE A 351 21.21 -8.76 11.67
C ILE A 351 20.02 -7.90 12.10
N LEU A 352 20.16 -7.08 13.16
CA LEU A 352 19.06 -6.24 13.63
C LEU A 352 18.69 -5.14 12.62
N ALA A 353 19.67 -4.57 11.91
CA ALA A 353 19.39 -3.65 10.81
C ALA A 353 18.61 -4.34 9.68
N ALA A 354 19.00 -5.55 9.30
CA ALA A 354 18.27 -6.34 8.33
C ALA A 354 16.83 -6.65 8.78
N LEU A 355 16.61 -6.91 10.07
CA LEU A 355 15.29 -7.16 10.63
C LEU A 355 14.39 -5.91 10.62
N VAL A 356 14.94 -4.70 10.72
CA VAL A 356 14.18 -3.46 10.46
C VAL A 356 13.71 -3.43 9.01
N GLY A 357 14.59 -3.70 8.04
CA GLY A 357 14.20 -3.80 6.62
C GLY A 357 13.13 -4.88 6.38
N LEU A 358 13.24 -6.03 7.06
CA LEU A 358 12.26 -7.11 6.96
C LEU A 358 10.88 -6.70 7.50
N GLY A 359 10.82 -5.97 8.62
CA GLY A 359 9.57 -5.46 9.18
C GLY A 359 8.89 -4.47 8.26
N PHE A 360 9.65 -3.59 7.62
CA PHE A 360 9.17 -2.68 6.57
C PHE A 360 8.56 -3.46 5.40
N ALA A 361 9.33 -4.40 4.83
CA ALA A 361 8.88 -5.21 3.69
C ALA A 361 7.61 -6.01 3.99
N ALA A 362 7.45 -6.52 5.20
CA ALA A 362 6.25 -7.25 5.60
C ALA A 362 4.99 -6.37 5.53
N MET A 363 5.06 -5.12 6.00
CA MET A 363 3.94 -4.16 5.91
C MET A 363 3.66 -3.76 4.47
N GLU A 364 4.68 -3.45 3.72
CA GLU A 364 4.55 -3.11 2.30
C GLU A 364 3.87 -4.25 1.53
N ASN A 365 4.26 -5.50 1.75
CA ASN A 365 3.65 -6.65 1.10
C ASN A 365 2.15 -6.78 1.42
N ILE A 366 1.71 -6.51 2.67
CA ILE A 366 0.29 -6.50 3.02
C ILE A 366 -0.47 -5.47 2.18
N SER A 367 0.09 -4.26 2.06
CA SER A 367 -0.51 -3.16 1.27
C SER A 367 -0.65 -3.53 -0.20
N TYR A 368 0.38 -4.10 -0.82
CA TYR A 368 0.34 -4.53 -2.22
C TYR A 368 -0.64 -5.67 -2.47
N PHE A 369 -0.74 -6.64 -1.57
CA PHE A 369 -1.74 -7.71 -1.70
C PHE A 369 -3.17 -7.19 -1.62
N ARG A 370 -3.43 -6.21 -0.76
CA ARG A 370 -4.76 -5.63 -0.57
C ARG A 370 -5.23 -4.81 -1.78
N THR A 371 -4.34 -4.11 -2.46
CA THR A 371 -4.69 -3.25 -3.61
C THR A 371 -5.04 -4.01 -4.89
N GLY A 372 -5.21 -5.33 -4.80
CA GLY A 372 -5.77 -6.15 -5.88
C GLY A 372 -4.73 -6.83 -6.74
N LEU A 373 -3.48 -6.81 -6.32
CA LEU A 373 -2.38 -7.44 -7.04
C LEU A 373 -2.16 -8.90 -6.62
N ILE A 374 -3.23 -9.70 -6.57
CA ILE A 374 -3.13 -11.14 -6.81
C ILE A 374 -2.74 -11.40 -8.29
N GLN A 375 -2.38 -10.35 -9.02
CA GLN A 375 -1.75 -10.46 -10.33
C GLN A 375 -0.32 -11.00 -10.17
N GLN A 376 0.21 -11.61 -11.22
CA GLN A 376 1.53 -12.24 -11.27
C GLN A 376 2.66 -11.41 -10.60
N SER A 377 2.61 -10.08 -10.76
CA SER A 377 3.57 -9.15 -10.15
C SER A 377 3.57 -9.15 -8.61
N GLY A 378 2.43 -9.40 -7.95
CA GLY A 378 2.34 -9.43 -6.48
C GLY A 378 3.07 -10.62 -5.87
N LEU A 379 3.04 -11.79 -6.55
CA LEU A 379 3.75 -12.99 -6.12
C LEU A 379 5.26 -12.82 -6.20
N THR A 380 5.74 -12.27 -7.30
CA THR A 380 7.16 -11.98 -7.50
C THR A 380 7.68 -11.02 -6.43
N ARG A 381 6.93 -9.95 -6.11
CA ARG A 381 7.30 -9.01 -5.04
C ARG A 381 7.39 -9.67 -3.66
N LEU A 382 6.48 -10.57 -3.33
CA LEU A 382 6.51 -11.27 -2.04
C LEU A 382 7.83 -12.02 -1.83
N LEU A 383 8.35 -12.64 -2.89
CA LEU A 383 9.60 -13.41 -2.83
C LEU A 383 10.86 -12.53 -2.96
N THR A 384 10.77 -11.36 -3.59
CA THR A 384 11.93 -10.50 -3.88
C THR A 384 12.01 -9.25 -3.01
N ALA A 385 10.88 -8.64 -2.64
CA ALA A 385 10.86 -7.42 -1.85
C ALA A 385 11.51 -7.61 -0.46
N ASN A 386 11.22 -8.71 0.23
CA ASN A 386 11.85 -8.96 1.54
C ASN A 386 13.38 -9.01 1.45
N PRO A 387 14.00 -9.80 0.52
CA PRO A 387 15.45 -9.78 0.36
C PRO A 387 16.01 -8.41 0.02
N LEU A 388 15.35 -7.64 -0.84
CA LEU A 388 15.78 -6.29 -1.19
C LEU A 388 15.87 -5.40 0.05
N HIS A 389 14.76 -5.27 0.78
CA HIS A 389 14.69 -4.36 1.91
C HIS A 389 15.61 -4.78 3.08
N PHE A 390 15.65 -6.08 3.46
CA PHE A 390 16.53 -6.47 4.54
C PHE A 390 18.00 -6.31 4.20
N THR A 391 18.37 -6.47 2.93
CA THR A 391 19.76 -6.32 2.47
C THR A 391 20.18 -4.85 2.47
N LEU A 392 19.38 -3.96 1.88
CA LEU A 392 19.68 -2.53 1.81
C LEU A 392 19.77 -1.95 3.22
N THR A 393 18.71 -2.13 4.03
CA THR A 393 18.68 -1.61 5.40
C THR A 393 19.76 -2.28 6.27
N GLY A 394 20.03 -3.57 6.05
CA GLY A 394 21.09 -4.31 6.75
C GLY A 394 22.47 -3.72 6.51
N LEU A 395 22.82 -3.44 5.24
CA LEU A 395 24.11 -2.84 4.89
C LEU A 395 24.22 -1.40 5.38
N VAL A 396 23.22 -0.56 5.10
CA VAL A 396 23.20 0.85 5.54
C VAL A 396 23.30 0.95 7.06
N GLY A 397 22.46 0.16 7.77
CA GLY A 397 22.49 0.16 9.23
C GLY A 397 23.81 -0.36 9.82
N TYR A 398 24.41 -1.39 9.23
CA TYR A 398 25.70 -1.91 9.64
C TYR A 398 26.82 -0.89 9.50
N TYR A 399 26.92 -0.23 8.34
CA TYR A 399 27.96 0.80 8.14
C TYR A 399 27.68 2.06 8.97
N GLY A 400 26.40 2.43 9.18
CA GLY A 400 26.01 3.48 10.13
C GLY A 400 26.41 3.16 11.59
N TYR A 401 26.17 1.93 12.03
CA TYR A 401 26.66 1.44 13.32
C TYR A 401 28.19 1.52 13.42
N ARG A 402 28.92 1.03 12.42
CA ARG A 402 30.40 1.11 12.40
C ARG A 402 30.91 2.54 12.47
N MET A 403 30.27 3.47 11.77
CA MET A 403 30.58 4.90 11.86
C MET A 403 30.44 5.41 13.31
N ILE A 404 29.35 5.04 14.01
CA ILE A 404 29.15 5.42 15.41
C ILE A 404 30.27 4.84 16.31
N VAL A 405 30.54 3.53 16.20
CA VAL A 405 31.58 2.84 17.02
C VAL A 405 32.97 3.43 16.79
N ARG A 406 33.27 3.80 15.55
CA ARG A 406 34.57 4.38 15.15
C ARG A 406 34.63 5.90 15.31
N LYS A 407 33.69 6.51 16.04
CA LYS A 407 33.63 7.96 16.27
C LYS A 407 33.72 8.78 14.97
N PHE A 408 32.86 8.41 14.02
CA PHE A 408 32.75 8.98 12.68
C PHE A 408 33.91 8.72 11.70
N HIS A 409 34.93 7.94 12.09
CA HIS A 409 35.89 7.38 11.13
C HIS A 409 35.14 6.28 10.32
N GLY A 410 35.05 6.42 9.02
CA GLY A 410 34.25 5.55 8.14
C GLY A 410 32.96 6.20 7.64
N MET A 411 32.83 7.53 7.78
CA MET A 411 31.73 8.31 7.20
C MET A 411 31.61 8.10 5.69
N GLU A 412 32.73 8.02 4.98
CA GLU A 412 32.74 7.78 3.53
C GLU A 412 32.14 6.43 3.16
N GLU A 413 32.49 5.35 3.90
CA GLU A 413 31.93 4.01 3.69
C GLU A 413 30.41 4.01 3.93
N PHE A 414 29.97 4.70 4.97
CA PHE A 414 28.54 4.85 5.30
C PHE A 414 27.80 5.63 4.22
N LEU A 415 28.28 6.82 3.84
CA LEU A 415 27.64 7.66 2.83
C LEU A 415 27.59 6.97 1.47
N ALA A 416 28.69 6.34 1.05
CA ALA A 416 28.72 5.58 -0.20
C ALA A 416 27.67 4.43 -0.17
N THR A 417 27.60 3.69 0.95
CA THR A 417 26.62 2.60 1.10
C THR A 417 25.19 3.14 1.09
N PHE A 418 24.93 4.25 1.78
CA PHE A 418 23.61 4.88 1.82
C PHE A 418 23.17 5.37 0.43
N ILE A 419 24.04 6.09 -0.28
CA ILE A 419 23.75 6.57 -1.63
C ILE A 419 23.50 5.40 -2.58
N LEU A 420 24.32 4.36 -2.53
CA LEU A 420 24.12 3.16 -3.34
C LEU A 420 22.78 2.47 -2.99
N ALA A 421 22.41 2.37 -1.72
CA ALA A 421 21.14 1.80 -1.30
C ALA A 421 19.95 2.59 -1.86
N VAL A 422 19.99 3.91 -1.79
CA VAL A 422 18.98 4.80 -2.36
C VAL A 422 18.86 4.62 -3.87
N LEU A 423 19.99 4.58 -4.57
CA LEU A 423 20.02 4.39 -6.03
C LEU A 423 19.49 3.01 -6.43
N PHE A 424 19.91 1.96 -5.73
CA PHE A 424 19.43 0.59 -6.02
C PHE A 424 17.95 0.43 -5.76
N HIS A 425 17.45 0.97 -4.64
CA HIS A 425 16.04 0.93 -4.29
C HIS A 425 15.21 1.64 -5.37
N GLY A 426 15.52 2.90 -5.65
CA GLY A 426 14.80 3.67 -6.65
C GLY A 426 14.92 3.10 -8.06
N ALA A 427 16.06 2.55 -8.45
CA ALA A 427 16.23 1.88 -9.75
C ALA A 427 15.41 0.60 -9.83
N TYR A 428 15.34 -0.19 -8.75
CA TYR A 428 14.49 -1.39 -8.68
C TYR A 428 13.02 -1.02 -8.89
N ASP A 429 12.51 -0.02 -8.17
CA ASP A 429 11.13 0.42 -8.31
C ASP A 429 10.86 1.04 -9.69
N ALA A 430 11.78 1.85 -10.21
CA ALA A 430 11.66 2.46 -11.53
C ALA A 430 11.52 1.40 -12.64
N VAL A 431 12.33 0.35 -12.63
CA VAL A 431 12.25 -0.72 -13.65
C VAL A 431 10.95 -1.51 -13.56
N ILE A 432 10.37 -1.66 -12.37
CA ILE A 432 9.10 -2.38 -12.20
C ILE A 432 7.90 -1.49 -12.53
N MET A 433 7.98 -0.19 -12.21
CA MET A 433 6.83 0.71 -12.25
C MET A 433 6.73 1.54 -13.53
N ILE A 434 7.84 1.71 -14.28
CA ILE A 434 7.84 2.41 -15.57
C ILE A 434 7.54 1.37 -16.67
N PRO A 435 6.38 1.45 -17.35
CA PRO A 435 5.95 0.41 -18.31
C PRO A 435 6.97 0.16 -19.43
N GLU A 436 7.64 1.20 -19.92
CA GLU A 436 8.64 1.12 -20.99
C GLU A 436 9.92 0.38 -20.57
N TRP A 437 10.13 0.19 -19.26
CA TRP A 437 11.28 -0.52 -18.70
C TRP A 437 10.96 -1.96 -18.28
N ALA A 438 9.72 -2.42 -18.46
CA ALA A 438 9.28 -3.74 -18.03
C ALA A 438 10.12 -4.89 -18.64
N ASP A 439 10.60 -4.73 -19.87
CA ASP A 439 11.48 -5.72 -20.56
C ASP A 439 12.84 -5.88 -19.87
N TRP A 440 13.26 -4.90 -19.06
CA TRP A 440 14.50 -4.91 -18.29
C TRP A 440 14.33 -5.52 -16.89
N SER A 441 13.15 -6.01 -16.54
CA SER A 441 12.85 -6.54 -15.21
C SER A 441 13.79 -7.66 -14.75
N ILE A 442 14.36 -8.43 -15.68
CA ILE A 442 15.36 -9.46 -15.36
C ILE A 442 16.63 -8.86 -14.72
N LEU A 443 17.01 -7.63 -15.09
CA LEU A 443 18.15 -6.94 -14.49
C LEU A 443 17.95 -6.66 -13.01
N THR A 444 16.72 -6.36 -12.58
CA THR A 444 16.43 -6.12 -11.16
C THR A 444 16.69 -7.37 -10.32
N PHE A 445 16.35 -8.56 -10.83
CA PHE A 445 16.64 -9.81 -10.13
C PHE A 445 18.14 -10.10 -10.03
N ILE A 446 18.91 -9.81 -11.10
CA ILE A 446 20.37 -9.95 -11.09
C ILE A 446 20.99 -8.98 -10.10
N LEU A 447 20.60 -7.71 -10.15
CA LEU A 447 21.08 -6.67 -9.24
C LEU A 447 20.74 -7.02 -7.79
N MET A 448 19.52 -7.50 -7.53
CA MET A 448 19.11 -7.95 -6.20
C MET A 448 19.97 -9.13 -5.72
N ALA A 449 20.24 -10.12 -6.58
CA ALA A 449 21.10 -11.24 -6.21
C ALA A 449 22.53 -10.78 -5.86
N LEU A 450 23.10 -9.83 -6.62
CA LEU A 450 24.38 -9.22 -6.32
C LEU A 450 24.38 -8.45 -5.00
N LEU A 451 23.30 -7.73 -4.71
CA LEU A 451 23.13 -6.99 -3.47
C LEU A 451 23.07 -7.93 -2.25
N VAL A 452 22.25 -8.99 -2.35
CA VAL A 452 22.17 -10.03 -1.31
C VAL A 452 23.54 -10.72 -1.12
N TYR A 453 24.24 -10.98 -2.22
CA TYR A 453 25.60 -11.51 -2.18
C TYR A 453 26.55 -10.59 -1.40
N ARG A 454 26.48 -9.26 -1.63
CA ARG A 454 27.26 -8.25 -0.89
C ARG A 454 26.90 -8.21 0.60
N TYR A 455 25.64 -8.43 0.99
CA TYR A 455 25.23 -8.52 2.38
C TYR A 455 25.84 -9.74 3.07
N PHE A 456 25.95 -10.87 2.36
CA PHE A 456 26.53 -12.07 2.92
C PHE A 456 28.06 -12.00 3.14
N ASP A 457 28.76 -11.07 2.50
CA ASP A 457 30.21 -10.88 2.73
C ASP A 457 30.52 -10.52 4.21
N PRO A 458 30.02 -9.42 4.77
CA PRO A 458 30.23 -9.09 6.18
C PRO A 458 29.59 -10.14 7.11
N LEU A 459 28.41 -10.68 6.76
CA LEU A 459 27.76 -11.69 7.57
C LEU A 459 28.66 -12.93 7.77
N ARG A 460 29.23 -13.44 6.66
CA ARG A 460 30.14 -14.59 6.70
C ARG A 460 31.42 -14.31 7.47
N GLY A 461 31.96 -13.07 7.37
CA GLY A 461 33.15 -12.66 8.11
C GLY A 461 32.95 -12.52 9.62
N LEU A 462 31.71 -12.22 10.03
CA LEU A 462 31.36 -11.99 11.44
C LEU A 462 30.84 -13.23 12.16
N MET A 463 30.37 -14.25 11.45
CA MET A 463 29.80 -15.46 12.06
C MET A 463 30.89 -16.46 12.46
N ASP A 464 30.61 -17.22 13.53
CA ASP A 464 31.42 -18.37 13.93
C ASP A 464 31.02 -19.60 13.07
N ILE A 465 31.88 -19.97 12.14
CA ILE A 465 31.68 -21.07 11.18
C ILE A 465 31.53 -22.42 11.93
N GLN A 466 32.28 -22.66 12.97
CA GLN A 466 32.22 -23.93 13.72
C GLN A 466 30.90 -24.06 14.48
N GLN A 467 30.41 -22.98 15.08
CA GLN A 467 29.09 -22.96 15.70
C GLN A 467 27.97 -23.09 14.68
N GLN A 468 28.11 -22.45 13.50
CA GLN A 468 27.10 -22.50 12.45
C GLN A 468 26.90 -23.94 11.92
N ARG A 469 27.94 -24.74 11.83
CA ARG A 469 27.84 -26.15 11.42
C ARG A 469 27.00 -27.01 12.37
N LYS A 470 26.79 -26.58 13.62
CA LYS A 470 25.94 -27.27 14.60
C LYS A 470 24.46 -26.83 14.53
N ARG A 471 24.11 -25.88 13.66
CA ARG A 471 22.77 -25.34 13.49
C ARG A 471 22.15 -25.81 12.18
N LEU A 472 20.93 -25.37 11.89
CA LEU A 472 20.30 -25.61 10.61
C LEU A 472 21.15 -25.04 9.48
N SER A 473 21.20 -25.73 8.36
CA SER A 473 21.87 -25.20 7.16
C SER A 473 21.12 -23.95 6.65
N PRO A 474 21.80 -22.80 6.47
CA PRO A 474 21.18 -21.63 5.88
C PRO A 474 20.60 -21.93 4.49
N LEU A 475 21.30 -22.75 3.69
CA LEU A 475 20.83 -23.21 2.39
C LEU A 475 19.58 -24.10 2.53
N GLY A 476 19.55 -24.99 3.52
CA GLY A 476 18.38 -25.84 3.78
C GLY A 476 17.14 -25.04 4.17
N ILE A 477 17.28 -24.02 5.06
CA ILE A 477 16.18 -23.11 5.43
C ILE A 477 15.71 -22.33 4.21
N PHE A 478 16.64 -21.82 3.39
CA PHE A 478 16.30 -21.06 2.18
C PHE A 478 15.50 -21.91 1.19
N ILE A 479 15.97 -23.12 0.84
CA ILE A 479 15.28 -24.01 -0.09
C ILE A 479 13.87 -24.36 0.41
N MET A 480 13.78 -24.86 1.64
CA MET A 480 12.51 -25.28 2.23
C MET A 480 11.54 -24.09 2.40
N GLY A 481 12.05 -22.94 2.84
CA GLY A 481 11.28 -21.72 2.99
C GLY A 481 10.75 -21.21 1.65
N SER A 482 11.58 -21.17 0.63
CA SER A 482 11.20 -20.74 -0.72
C SER A 482 10.12 -21.61 -1.33
N VAL A 483 10.27 -22.93 -1.21
CA VAL A 483 9.25 -23.90 -1.66
C VAL A 483 7.95 -23.70 -0.90
N ALA A 484 8.02 -23.56 0.43
CA ALA A 484 6.83 -23.35 1.26
C ALA A 484 6.10 -22.05 0.88
N ILE A 485 6.83 -20.94 0.70
CA ILE A 485 6.25 -19.65 0.28
C ILE A 485 5.56 -19.78 -1.07
N ALA A 486 6.23 -20.32 -2.08
CA ALA A 486 5.68 -20.50 -3.42
C ALA A 486 4.40 -21.37 -3.39
N CYS A 487 4.40 -22.44 -2.61
CA CYS A 487 3.25 -23.32 -2.44
C CYS A 487 2.08 -22.65 -1.72
N ILE A 488 2.34 -21.87 -0.64
CA ILE A 488 1.29 -21.13 0.06
C ILE A 488 0.64 -20.11 -0.85
N VAL A 489 1.45 -19.38 -1.61
CA VAL A 489 0.95 -18.40 -2.57
C VAL A 489 0.07 -19.06 -3.63
N MET A 490 0.49 -20.21 -4.18
CA MET A 490 -0.31 -20.98 -5.12
C MET A 490 -1.65 -21.42 -4.49
N MET A 491 -1.63 -21.97 -3.27
CA MET A 491 -2.85 -22.42 -2.57
C MET A 491 -3.81 -21.26 -2.26
N VAL A 492 -3.28 -20.10 -1.86
CA VAL A 492 -4.09 -18.91 -1.58
C VAL A 492 -4.68 -18.32 -2.85
N SER A 493 -3.95 -18.34 -3.97
CA SER A 493 -4.39 -17.76 -5.24
C SER A 493 -5.40 -18.64 -5.99
N ALA A 494 -5.33 -19.96 -5.84
CA ALA A 494 -6.12 -20.91 -6.61
C ALA A 494 -7.64 -20.72 -6.49
N PRO A 495 -8.24 -20.46 -5.31
CA PRO A 495 -9.67 -20.21 -5.17
C PRO A 495 -10.17 -18.97 -5.91
N PHE A 496 -9.30 -17.95 -6.05
CA PHE A 496 -9.66 -16.65 -6.60
C PHE A 496 -9.40 -16.54 -8.11
N LEU A 497 -8.22 -16.98 -8.54
CA LEU A 497 -7.77 -16.86 -9.93
C LEU A 497 -8.08 -18.10 -10.76
N GLY A 498 -8.37 -19.24 -10.11
CA GLY A 498 -8.44 -20.55 -10.72
C GLY A 498 -7.06 -21.23 -10.78
N PHE A 499 -7.09 -22.57 -10.85
CA PHE A 499 -5.89 -23.42 -10.76
C PHE A 499 -4.82 -23.07 -11.80
N HIS A 500 -5.22 -22.84 -13.05
CA HIS A 500 -4.28 -22.58 -14.14
C HIS A 500 -3.44 -21.32 -13.91
N TYR A 501 -4.09 -20.22 -13.52
CA TYR A 501 -3.40 -18.97 -13.22
C TYR A 501 -2.54 -19.06 -11.94
N ALA A 502 -3.01 -19.78 -10.92
CA ALA A 502 -2.23 -20.02 -9.71
C ALA A 502 -0.96 -20.83 -9.99
N LEU A 503 -1.06 -21.83 -10.89
CA LEU A 503 0.09 -22.63 -11.32
C LEU A 503 1.09 -21.80 -12.15
N ALA A 504 0.60 -20.94 -13.04
CA ALA A 504 1.46 -20.03 -13.81
C ALA A 504 2.22 -19.07 -12.88
N GLY A 505 1.53 -18.48 -11.90
CA GLY A 505 2.16 -17.62 -10.89
C GLY A 505 3.17 -18.36 -10.00
N PHE A 506 2.92 -19.65 -9.69
CA PHE A 506 3.91 -20.49 -9.01
C PHE A 506 5.18 -20.67 -9.84
N ALA A 507 5.05 -20.95 -11.14
CA ALA A 507 6.20 -21.13 -12.04
C ALA A 507 7.01 -19.83 -12.16
N GLU A 508 6.37 -18.68 -12.27
CA GLU A 508 7.01 -17.37 -12.28
C GLU A 508 7.75 -17.10 -10.96
N ALA A 509 7.11 -17.38 -9.83
CA ALA A 509 7.71 -17.22 -8.51
C ALA A 509 8.97 -18.09 -8.34
N VAL A 510 8.94 -19.34 -8.81
CA VAL A 510 10.12 -20.21 -8.81
C VAL A 510 11.21 -19.64 -9.72
N GLY A 511 10.86 -19.13 -10.89
CA GLY A 511 11.80 -18.46 -11.80
C GLY A 511 12.50 -17.26 -11.15
N SER A 512 11.75 -16.40 -10.47
CA SER A 512 12.29 -15.19 -9.85
C SER A 512 13.22 -15.47 -8.66
N ILE A 513 13.12 -16.64 -8.03
CA ILE A 513 13.98 -17.00 -6.89
C ILE A 513 15.33 -17.59 -7.32
N LEU A 514 15.49 -18.00 -8.58
CA LEU A 514 16.73 -18.65 -9.06
C LEU A 514 17.99 -17.80 -8.85
N PRO A 515 18.02 -16.48 -9.12
CA PRO A 515 19.20 -15.65 -8.85
C PRO A 515 19.58 -15.63 -7.36
N LEU A 516 18.59 -15.57 -6.47
CA LEU A 516 18.80 -15.66 -5.02
C LEU A 516 19.32 -17.03 -4.60
N ALA A 517 18.77 -18.11 -5.17
CA ALA A 517 19.24 -19.48 -4.92
C ALA A 517 20.73 -19.60 -5.28
N PHE A 518 21.15 -19.01 -6.39
CA PHE A 518 22.56 -18.98 -6.77
C PHE A 518 23.43 -18.26 -5.73
N ALA A 519 23.01 -17.09 -5.25
CA ALA A 519 23.71 -16.35 -4.20
C ALA A 519 23.86 -17.18 -2.90
N TYR A 520 22.78 -17.86 -2.47
CA TYR A 520 22.81 -18.74 -1.30
C TYR A 520 23.70 -19.97 -1.51
N ILE A 521 23.60 -20.63 -2.64
CA ILE A 521 24.45 -21.81 -2.98
C ILE A 521 25.92 -21.40 -2.98
N SER A 522 26.27 -20.29 -3.63
CA SER A 522 27.67 -19.85 -3.71
C SER A 522 28.27 -19.48 -2.36
N ARG A 523 27.46 -18.99 -1.41
CA ARG A 523 27.95 -18.53 -0.10
C ARG A 523 27.85 -19.55 1.02
N PHE A 524 26.88 -20.46 0.98
CA PHE A 524 26.55 -21.33 2.12
C PHE A 524 26.56 -22.82 1.78
N ARG A 525 27.05 -23.23 0.60
CA ARG A 525 27.10 -24.64 0.19
C ARG A 525 27.91 -25.53 1.15
N ASP A 526 28.90 -24.97 1.83
CA ASP A 526 29.81 -25.62 2.75
C ASP A 526 29.37 -25.55 4.23
N LEU A 527 28.21 -24.92 4.51
CA LEU A 527 27.59 -24.77 5.81
C LEU A 527 26.27 -25.52 5.91
#